data_8fa60368dbe349936b1802b0229d8296
#
_entry.id   8fa60368dbe349936b1802b0229d8296
#
_cell.length_a   1.000
_cell.length_b   1.000
_cell.length_c   1.000
_cell.angle_alpha   90.00
_cell.angle_beta   90.00
_cell.angle_gamma   90.00
#
_symmetry.space_group_name_H-M   'P 1'
#
loop_
_entity.id
_entity.type
_entity.pdbx_description
1 polymer ?
#
loop_
_entity_poly.entity_id
_entity_poly.type
_entity_poly.pdbx_seq_one_letter_code
_entity_poly.pdbx_strand_id
1 'polypeptide(L)'
;MSRIRLAARALRLALNRAHADPTADYDAASSDYDTFFSPVMGGHSTAALAEVPIAPGDRVVELACGTGHLTAEIIRRLDGKGSVRAIDKSPGMLDVARRKVEALTEGRPGLDVRLFVDDMDAFIRSQPDRSADLVVVGWAICYTKPTRLLAEIGRVLRPGGRIMVIETRADAHQALTEGLEKVFADDPSLLTSLIRVSLPKNAAAVAGWFGKAGLTVTGQRDGAQVIPAHTPAAVLEWVQRSGAAAGFKTAVDNGRQQLVLDRVEAALAELLAREGSLDIQHTFVVVTGAKPVAPRARHGARTGEEAGVA
;
A
#
# COMPACT_ATOMS: atom_id res chain seq x y z
N MET A 1 9.42 -33.63 5.22
CA MET A 1 7.98 -34.00 5.41
C MET A 1 7.13 -32.83 5.92
N SER A 2 7.60 -31.95 6.80
CA SER A 2 6.83 -30.84 7.38
C SER A 2 6.38 -29.79 6.34
N ARG A 3 7.25 -29.33 5.46
CA ARG A 3 6.90 -28.37 4.37
C ARG A 3 5.87 -28.91 3.38
N ILE A 4 5.87 -30.23 3.10
CA ILE A 4 4.85 -30.85 2.23
C ILE A 4 3.47 -30.76 2.88
N ARG A 5 3.37 -31.02 4.19
CA ARG A 5 2.09 -30.92 4.93
C ARG A 5 1.59 -29.47 4.94
N LEU A 6 2.48 -28.50 5.12
CA LEU A 6 2.14 -27.08 5.06
C LEU A 6 1.63 -26.69 3.65
N ALA A 7 2.31 -27.12 2.59
CA ALA A 7 1.88 -26.88 1.22
C ALA A 7 0.50 -27.49 0.93
N ALA A 8 0.24 -28.72 1.40
CA ALA A 8 -1.07 -29.38 1.27
C ALA A 8 -2.16 -28.61 2.05
N ARG A 9 -1.83 -28.10 3.27
CA ARG A 9 -2.76 -27.27 4.04
C ARG A 9 -3.07 -25.97 3.32
N ALA A 10 -2.07 -25.26 2.83
CA ALA A 10 -2.24 -24.02 2.09
C ALA A 10 -3.07 -24.23 0.81
N LEU A 11 -2.84 -25.31 0.07
CA LEU A 11 -3.64 -25.66 -1.11
C LEU A 11 -5.12 -25.88 -0.73
N ARG A 12 -5.39 -26.62 0.35
CA ARG A 12 -6.77 -26.85 0.85
C ARG A 12 -7.46 -25.55 1.21
N LEU A 13 -6.76 -24.65 1.93
CA LEU A 13 -7.29 -23.33 2.30
C LEU A 13 -7.57 -22.47 1.05
N ALA A 14 -6.67 -22.51 0.06
CA ALA A 14 -6.86 -21.81 -1.20
C ALA A 14 -8.10 -22.32 -1.97
N LEU A 15 -8.28 -23.64 -2.05
CA LEU A 15 -9.46 -24.27 -2.68
C LEU A 15 -10.77 -23.91 -1.96
N ASN A 16 -10.73 -23.83 -0.62
CA ASN A 16 -11.88 -23.43 0.19
C ASN A 16 -12.09 -21.91 0.25
N ARG A 17 -11.27 -21.12 -0.44
CA ARG A 17 -11.30 -19.64 -0.43
C ARG A 17 -11.22 -19.06 0.99
N ALA A 18 -10.55 -19.75 1.89
CA ALA A 18 -10.32 -19.27 3.26
C ALA A 18 -9.23 -18.19 3.25
N HIS A 19 -9.65 -16.92 3.29
CA HIS A 19 -8.76 -15.77 3.24
C HIS A 19 -8.89 -14.93 4.51
N ALA A 20 -7.73 -14.53 5.05
CA ALA A 20 -7.65 -13.61 6.16
C ALA A 20 -8.04 -12.18 5.72
N ASP A 21 -8.75 -11.46 6.59
CA ASP A 21 -9.05 -10.04 6.41
C ASP A 21 -8.14 -9.22 7.36
N PRO A 22 -7.26 -8.36 6.82
CA PRO A 22 -6.33 -7.59 7.64
C PRO A 22 -7.01 -6.42 8.40
N THR A 23 -8.26 -6.07 8.09
CA THR A 23 -8.93 -4.88 8.63
C THR A 23 -8.95 -4.86 10.16
N ALA A 24 -9.27 -5.99 10.81
CA ALA A 24 -9.33 -6.07 12.26
C ALA A 24 -7.95 -5.89 12.95
N ASP A 25 -6.87 -6.29 12.27
CA ASP A 25 -5.52 -6.07 12.76
C ASP A 25 -5.12 -4.60 12.66
N TYR A 26 -5.47 -3.93 11.56
CA TYR A 26 -5.27 -2.49 11.39
C TYR A 26 -6.11 -1.66 12.36
N ASP A 27 -7.37 -2.03 12.61
CA ASP A 27 -8.19 -1.37 13.64
C ASP A 27 -7.53 -1.46 15.02
N ALA A 28 -7.01 -2.62 15.38
CA ALA A 28 -6.35 -2.82 16.66
C ALA A 28 -5.01 -2.07 16.77
N ALA A 29 -4.27 -1.91 15.65
CA ALA A 29 -3.00 -1.19 15.61
C ALA A 29 -3.17 0.33 15.45
N SER A 30 -4.36 0.84 15.16
CA SER A 30 -4.59 2.23 14.75
C SER A 30 -4.07 3.28 15.73
N SER A 31 -4.17 3.04 17.05
CA SER A 31 -3.65 3.93 18.09
C SER A 31 -2.13 3.98 18.16
N ASP A 32 -1.47 2.89 17.79
CA ASP A 32 -0.02 2.71 17.90
C ASP A 32 0.71 2.95 16.57
N TYR A 33 -0.02 2.90 15.46
CA TYR A 33 0.53 2.97 14.10
C TYR A 33 1.43 4.20 13.89
N ASP A 34 1.00 5.36 14.38
CA ASP A 34 1.78 6.59 14.30
C ASP A 34 3.00 6.63 15.23
N THR A 35 3.06 5.72 16.22
CA THR A 35 4.21 5.58 17.12
C THR A 35 5.23 4.57 16.59
N PHE A 36 4.78 3.52 15.89
CA PHE A 36 5.66 2.43 15.46
C PHE A 36 5.99 2.47 13.95
N PHE A 37 5.02 2.67 13.08
CA PHE A 37 5.24 2.67 11.63
C PHE A 37 5.64 4.05 11.09
N SER A 38 4.88 5.09 11.43
CA SER A 38 5.07 6.42 10.84
C SER A 38 6.44 7.04 11.10
N PRO A 39 7.08 6.92 12.29
CA PRO A 39 8.41 7.48 12.52
C PRO A 39 9.50 6.79 11.68
N VAL A 40 9.31 5.51 11.34
CA VAL A 40 10.29 4.70 10.59
C VAL A 40 10.06 4.82 9.09
N MET A 41 8.81 4.64 8.64
CA MET A 41 8.48 4.54 7.22
C MET A 41 7.86 5.82 6.63
N GLY A 42 7.35 6.72 7.49
CA GLY A 42 6.68 7.96 7.05
C GLY A 42 7.61 8.90 6.27
N GLY A 43 8.88 8.98 6.64
CA GLY A 43 9.89 9.73 5.88
C GLY A 43 10.04 9.23 4.44
N HIS A 44 10.02 7.92 4.23
CA HIS A 44 10.06 7.31 2.90
C HIS A 44 8.78 7.60 2.10
N SER A 45 7.62 7.58 2.77
CA SER A 45 6.34 7.94 2.17
C SER A 45 6.31 9.39 1.70
N THR A 46 6.76 10.32 2.56
CA THR A 46 6.88 11.76 2.23
C THR A 46 7.87 12.00 1.09
N ALA A 47 9.01 11.31 1.10
CA ALA A 47 10.00 11.38 0.02
C ALA A 47 9.43 10.85 -1.31
N ALA A 48 8.69 9.74 -1.30
CA ALA A 48 8.02 9.21 -2.48
C ALA A 48 6.98 10.20 -3.03
N LEU A 49 6.18 10.82 -2.16
CA LEU A 49 5.22 11.83 -2.57
C LEU A 49 5.90 13.09 -3.16
N ALA A 50 7.14 13.38 -2.75
CA ALA A 50 7.90 14.51 -3.30
C ALA A 50 8.34 14.31 -4.75
N GLU A 51 8.34 13.06 -5.24
CA GLU A 51 8.69 12.73 -6.61
C GLU A 51 7.55 13.07 -7.61
N VAL A 52 6.34 13.37 -7.12
CA VAL A 52 5.22 13.80 -7.95
C VAL A 52 4.82 15.24 -7.62
N PRO A 53 4.64 16.11 -8.62
CA PRO A 53 4.17 17.46 -8.38
C PRO A 53 2.73 17.44 -7.88
N ILE A 54 2.43 18.28 -6.90
CA ILE A 54 1.08 18.60 -6.42
C ILE A 54 0.91 20.10 -6.51
N ALA A 55 -0.15 20.55 -7.16
CA ALA A 55 -0.43 21.96 -7.37
C ALA A 55 -1.74 22.40 -6.70
N PRO A 56 -1.85 23.65 -6.28
CA PRO A 56 -3.14 24.21 -5.83
C PRO A 56 -4.22 23.98 -6.88
N GLY A 57 -5.36 23.45 -6.43
CA GLY A 57 -6.48 23.10 -7.30
C GLY A 57 -6.51 21.64 -7.78
N ASP A 58 -5.49 20.85 -7.53
CA ASP A 58 -5.50 19.42 -7.86
C ASP A 58 -6.62 18.67 -7.13
N ARG A 59 -7.19 17.69 -7.81
CA ARG A 59 -8.13 16.70 -7.29
C ARG A 59 -7.36 15.41 -7.01
N VAL A 60 -7.16 15.12 -5.75
CA VAL A 60 -6.37 13.98 -5.30
C VAL A 60 -7.26 12.87 -4.79
N VAL A 61 -6.97 11.64 -5.20
CA VAL A 61 -7.53 10.41 -4.62
C VAL A 61 -6.41 9.67 -3.91
N GLU A 62 -6.61 9.35 -2.65
CA GLU A 62 -5.70 8.54 -1.85
C GLU A 62 -6.40 7.23 -1.47
N LEU A 63 -5.82 6.10 -1.85
CA LEU A 63 -6.34 4.77 -1.58
C LEU A 63 -5.58 4.15 -0.40
N ALA A 64 -6.31 3.68 0.61
CA ALA A 64 -5.79 3.19 1.89
C ALA A 64 -4.94 4.24 2.61
N CYS A 65 -5.57 5.33 3.02
CA CYS A 65 -4.88 6.46 3.64
C CYS A 65 -4.38 6.19 5.07
N GLY A 66 -4.81 5.09 5.70
CA GLY A 66 -4.45 4.73 7.06
C GLY A 66 -4.74 5.84 8.05
N THR A 67 -3.78 6.16 8.90
CA THR A 67 -3.85 7.26 9.88
C THR A 67 -3.68 8.66 9.26
N GLY A 68 -3.66 8.78 7.91
CA GLY A 68 -3.63 10.06 7.21
C GLY A 68 -2.27 10.74 7.13
N HIS A 69 -1.16 10.00 7.19
CA HIS A 69 0.19 10.58 7.07
C HIS A 69 0.39 11.26 5.71
N LEU A 70 0.13 10.55 4.61
CA LEU A 70 0.22 11.12 3.26
C LEU A 70 -0.91 12.11 2.98
N THR A 71 -2.14 11.87 3.50
CA THR A 71 -3.25 12.83 3.42
C THR A 71 -2.83 14.20 3.95
N ALA A 72 -2.21 14.23 5.14
CA ALA A 72 -1.73 15.47 5.75
C ALA A 72 -0.69 16.19 4.88
N GLU A 73 0.22 15.44 4.27
CA GLU A 73 1.24 15.99 3.38
C GLU A 73 0.64 16.51 2.06
N ILE A 74 -0.34 15.82 1.51
CA ILE A 74 -1.11 16.26 0.32
C ILE A 74 -1.82 17.59 0.62
N ILE A 75 -2.53 17.68 1.77
CA ILE A 75 -3.23 18.91 2.18
C ILE A 75 -2.28 20.10 2.28
N ARG A 76 -1.09 19.91 2.86
CA ARG A 76 -0.08 20.99 2.94
C ARG A 76 0.35 21.49 1.57
N ARG A 77 0.58 20.57 0.62
CA ARG A 77 1.04 20.88 -0.75
C ARG A 77 -0.05 21.49 -1.64
N LEU A 78 -1.32 21.22 -1.36
CA LEU A 78 -2.45 21.86 -2.03
C LEU A 78 -2.58 23.35 -1.70
N ASP A 79 -1.86 23.84 -0.70
CA ASP A 79 -1.74 25.24 -0.34
C ASP A 79 -3.09 25.99 -0.27
N GLY A 80 -4.04 25.38 0.42
CA GLY A 80 -5.36 25.98 0.68
C GLY A 80 -6.37 25.85 -0.46
N LYS A 81 -6.06 25.20 -1.59
CA LYS A 81 -6.99 25.03 -2.72
C LYS A 81 -6.89 23.66 -3.34
N GLY A 82 -8.01 22.95 -3.45
CA GLY A 82 -8.09 21.64 -4.11
C GLY A 82 -9.02 20.68 -3.40
N SER A 83 -9.00 19.42 -3.80
CA SER A 83 -9.81 18.41 -3.15
C SER A 83 -9.04 17.12 -2.92
N VAL A 84 -9.34 16.46 -1.78
CA VAL A 84 -8.83 15.13 -1.44
C VAL A 84 -10.00 14.20 -1.15
N ARG A 85 -9.99 13.06 -1.80
CA ARG A 85 -10.86 11.92 -1.50
C ARG A 85 -9.96 10.80 -1.01
N ALA A 86 -9.92 10.61 0.31
CA ALA A 86 -9.08 9.59 0.93
C ALA A 86 -9.97 8.49 1.51
N ILE A 87 -9.58 7.24 1.30
CA ILE A 87 -10.32 6.09 1.80
C ILE A 87 -9.43 5.15 2.58
N ASP A 88 -10.03 4.51 3.56
CA ASP A 88 -9.46 3.34 4.21
C ASP A 88 -10.57 2.35 4.59
N LYS A 89 -10.24 1.07 4.66
CA LYS A 89 -11.19 0.03 5.05
C LYS A 89 -11.37 -0.04 6.57
N SER A 90 -10.37 0.44 7.33
CA SER A 90 -10.34 0.45 8.79
C SER A 90 -10.98 1.74 9.35
N PRO A 91 -12.11 1.67 10.05
CA PRO A 91 -12.69 2.81 10.75
C PRO A 91 -11.75 3.40 11.79
N GLY A 92 -11.00 2.56 12.53
CA GLY A 92 -10.05 3.00 13.55
C GLY A 92 -8.91 3.84 12.97
N MET A 93 -8.37 3.46 11.82
CA MET A 93 -7.39 4.27 11.09
C MET A 93 -7.96 5.63 10.70
N LEU A 94 -9.17 5.66 10.16
CA LEU A 94 -9.84 6.91 9.75
C LEU A 94 -10.17 7.83 10.92
N ASP A 95 -10.44 7.30 12.11
CA ASP A 95 -10.66 8.13 13.30
C ASP A 95 -9.38 8.90 13.70
N VAL A 96 -8.22 8.30 13.50
CA VAL A 96 -6.94 9.00 13.67
C VAL A 96 -6.73 10.03 12.56
N ALA A 97 -6.99 9.65 11.30
CA ALA A 97 -6.85 10.53 10.15
C ALA A 97 -7.75 11.77 10.23
N ARG A 98 -9.01 11.63 10.69
CA ARG A 98 -9.96 12.75 10.83
C ARG A 98 -9.40 13.87 11.69
N ARG A 99 -8.83 13.54 12.86
CA ARG A 99 -8.24 14.56 13.75
C ARG A 99 -7.13 15.37 13.08
N LYS A 100 -6.28 14.70 12.27
CA LYS A 100 -5.23 15.38 11.50
C LYS A 100 -5.78 16.27 10.40
N VAL A 101 -6.79 15.77 9.67
CA VAL A 101 -7.45 16.48 8.58
C VAL A 101 -8.16 17.72 9.11
N GLU A 102 -8.96 17.60 10.17
CA GLU A 102 -9.66 18.72 10.81
C GLU A 102 -8.70 19.84 11.18
N ALA A 103 -7.62 19.52 11.89
CA ALA A 103 -6.60 20.51 12.28
C ALA A 103 -5.91 21.21 11.08
N LEU A 104 -5.78 20.52 9.94
CA LEU A 104 -5.12 21.07 8.76
C LEU A 104 -6.07 21.83 7.82
N THR A 105 -7.35 21.60 7.91
CA THR A 105 -8.38 22.23 7.04
C THR A 105 -9.10 23.38 7.71
N GLU A 106 -8.95 23.54 9.01
CA GLU A 106 -9.53 24.66 9.77
C GLU A 106 -9.11 26.00 9.16
N GLY A 107 -10.10 26.86 8.89
CA GLY A 107 -9.88 28.16 8.27
C GLY A 107 -9.47 28.16 6.79
N ARG A 108 -9.55 27.00 6.11
CA ARG A 108 -9.15 26.86 4.69
C ARG A 108 -10.34 26.44 3.78
N PRO A 109 -11.29 27.37 3.50
CA PRO A 109 -12.51 27.03 2.76
C PRO A 109 -12.29 26.60 1.30
N GLY A 110 -11.11 26.82 0.76
CA GLY A 110 -10.74 26.37 -0.60
C GLY A 110 -10.36 24.90 -0.70
N LEU A 111 -10.27 24.17 0.43
CA LEU A 111 -9.99 22.74 0.49
C LEU A 111 -11.27 21.95 0.74
N ASP A 112 -11.56 20.96 -0.14
CA ASP A 112 -12.63 19.98 0.06
C ASP A 112 -11.99 18.60 0.34
N VAL A 113 -11.79 18.28 1.61
CA VAL A 113 -11.19 17.01 2.06
C VAL A 113 -12.28 16.12 2.66
N ARG A 114 -12.42 14.90 2.12
CA ARG A 114 -13.38 13.91 2.60
C ARG A 114 -12.73 12.55 2.80
N LEU A 115 -13.03 11.93 3.93
CA LEU A 115 -12.58 10.59 4.31
C LEU A 115 -13.77 9.62 4.26
N PHE A 116 -13.54 8.43 3.66
CA PHE A 116 -14.58 7.42 3.50
C PHE A 116 -14.09 6.07 4.02
N VAL A 117 -14.95 5.36 4.75
CA VAL A 117 -14.75 3.93 5.02
C VAL A 117 -15.17 3.17 3.77
N ASP A 118 -14.22 2.65 2.98
CA ASP A 118 -14.53 1.92 1.74
C ASP A 118 -13.37 0.98 1.35
N ASP A 119 -13.68 0.06 0.46
CA ASP A 119 -12.71 -0.83 -0.20
C ASP A 119 -12.09 -0.12 -1.41
N MET A 120 -10.76 -0.26 -1.60
CA MET A 120 -10.03 0.42 -2.68
C MET A 120 -10.58 0.11 -4.08
N ASP A 121 -10.89 -1.17 -4.34
CA ASP A 121 -11.41 -1.61 -5.64
C ASP A 121 -12.84 -1.11 -5.87
N ALA A 122 -13.67 -1.08 -4.83
CA ALA A 122 -15.05 -0.57 -4.91
C ALA A 122 -15.04 0.95 -5.12
N PHE A 123 -14.27 1.67 -4.31
CA PHE A 123 -14.18 3.11 -4.38
C PHE A 123 -13.67 3.61 -5.72
N ILE A 124 -12.54 3.08 -6.21
CA ILE A 124 -11.97 3.57 -7.47
C ILE A 124 -12.90 3.32 -8.66
N ARG A 125 -13.64 2.20 -8.66
CA ARG A 125 -14.64 1.90 -9.71
C ARG A 125 -15.82 2.86 -9.69
N SER A 126 -16.20 3.39 -8.52
CA SER A 126 -17.29 4.35 -8.41
C SER A 126 -16.91 5.77 -8.87
N GLN A 127 -15.61 6.07 -8.98
CA GLN A 127 -15.16 7.39 -9.41
C GLN A 127 -15.38 7.61 -10.91
N PRO A 128 -15.79 8.82 -11.33
CA PRO A 128 -15.96 9.16 -12.75
C PRO A 128 -14.64 9.09 -13.53
N ASP A 129 -14.74 8.85 -14.84
CA ASP A 129 -13.59 8.94 -15.74
C ASP A 129 -12.95 10.33 -15.68
N ARG A 130 -11.62 10.39 -15.74
CA ARG A 130 -10.85 11.63 -15.79
C ARG A 130 -11.16 12.62 -14.66
N SER A 131 -11.55 12.12 -13.49
CA SER A 131 -11.95 12.90 -12.33
C SER A 131 -10.80 13.28 -11.41
N ALA A 132 -9.63 12.66 -11.52
CA ALA A 132 -8.47 12.89 -10.65
C ALA A 132 -7.26 13.44 -11.42
N ASP A 133 -6.52 14.32 -10.73
CA ASP A 133 -5.23 14.87 -11.18
C ASP A 133 -4.06 14.06 -10.63
N LEU A 134 -4.25 13.45 -9.46
CA LEU A 134 -3.28 12.57 -8.81
C LEU A 134 -4.01 11.43 -8.10
N VAL A 135 -3.45 10.22 -8.19
CA VAL A 135 -3.83 9.08 -7.33
C VAL A 135 -2.60 8.64 -6.54
N VAL A 136 -2.78 8.42 -5.23
CA VAL A 136 -1.73 7.99 -4.30
C VAL A 136 -2.13 6.65 -3.69
N VAL A 137 -1.20 5.70 -3.67
CA VAL A 137 -1.36 4.40 -3.00
C VAL A 137 -0.12 4.12 -2.18
N GLY A 138 -0.26 4.17 -0.85
CA GLY A 138 0.83 3.91 0.09
C GLY A 138 0.63 2.59 0.83
N TRP A 139 1.57 1.63 0.67
CA TRP A 139 1.68 0.39 1.47
C TRP A 139 0.43 -0.53 1.43
N ALA A 140 -0.32 -0.50 0.32
CA ALA A 140 -1.61 -1.19 0.28
C ALA A 140 -1.97 -1.83 -1.06
N ILE A 141 -1.27 -1.52 -2.16
CA ILE A 141 -1.60 -2.10 -3.48
C ILE A 141 -1.49 -3.63 -3.47
N CYS A 142 -0.68 -4.19 -2.58
CA CYS A 142 -0.50 -5.62 -2.41
C CYS A 142 -1.79 -6.37 -2.00
N TYR A 143 -2.74 -5.71 -1.33
CA TYR A 143 -4.02 -6.31 -0.92
C TYR A 143 -5.04 -6.43 -2.05
N THR A 144 -4.69 -5.97 -3.24
CA THR A 144 -5.57 -5.97 -4.42
C THR A 144 -5.06 -6.91 -5.52
N LYS A 145 -5.71 -6.85 -6.68
CA LYS A 145 -5.14 -7.30 -7.95
C LYS A 145 -4.47 -6.10 -8.63
N PRO A 146 -3.15 -5.87 -8.47
CA PRO A 146 -2.50 -4.61 -8.80
C PRO A 146 -2.76 -4.12 -10.22
N THR A 147 -2.69 -5.01 -11.21
CA THR A 147 -2.93 -4.64 -12.61
C THR A 147 -4.36 -4.19 -12.88
N ARG A 148 -5.36 -4.77 -12.16
CA ARG A 148 -6.76 -4.39 -12.28
C ARG A 148 -7.03 -3.04 -11.60
N LEU A 149 -6.51 -2.85 -10.39
CA LEU A 149 -6.61 -1.57 -9.68
C LEU A 149 -5.97 -0.45 -10.51
N LEU A 150 -4.77 -0.67 -11.05
CA LEU A 150 -4.06 0.31 -11.87
C LEU A 150 -4.80 0.64 -13.18
N ALA A 151 -5.50 -0.31 -13.79
CA ALA A 151 -6.35 -0.03 -14.96
C ALA A 151 -7.50 0.93 -14.60
N GLU A 152 -8.16 0.73 -13.45
CA GLU A 152 -9.20 1.64 -12.96
C GLU A 152 -8.60 3.01 -12.58
N ILE A 153 -7.43 3.05 -11.94
CA ILE A 153 -6.70 4.29 -11.68
C ILE A 153 -6.41 5.03 -13.00
N GLY A 154 -5.95 4.30 -14.02
CA GLY A 154 -5.73 4.85 -15.36
C GLY A 154 -7.00 5.43 -15.99
N ARG A 155 -8.19 4.84 -15.75
CA ARG A 155 -9.48 5.36 -16.19
C ARG A 155 -9.80 6.68 -15.48
N VAL A 156 -9.65 6.69 -14.16
CA VAL A 156 -10.00 7.83 -13.27
C VAL A 156 -9.06 9.03 -13.46
N LEU A 157 -7.78 8.80 -13.76
CA LEU A 157 -6.84 9.87 -14.05
C LEU A 157 -7.22 10.62 -15.34
N ARG A 158 -7.16 11.95 -15.30
CA ARG A 158 -7.22 12.76 -16.53
C ARG A 158 -5.96 12.55 -17.39
N PRO A 159 -5.97 12.84 -18.68
CA PRO A 159 -4.74 12.88 -19.49
C PRO A 159 -3.68 13.79 -18.83
N GLY A 160 -2.46 13.29 -18.64
CA GLY A 160 -1.41 13.96 -17.87
C GLY A 160 -1.58 13.87 -16.34
N GLY A 161 -2.62 13.21 -15.84
CA GLY A 161 -2.77 12.92 -14.42
C GLY A 161 -1.69 11.93 -13.92
N ARG A 162 -1.34 12.01 -12.68
CA ARG A 162 -0.16 11.37 -12.06
C ARG A 162 -0.57 10.28 -11.07
N ILE A 163 0.34 9.34 -10.85
CA ILE A 163 0.19 8.30 -9.83
C ILE A 163 1.49 8.12 -9.07
N MET A 164 1.40 7.89 -7.76
CA MET A 164 2.50 7.45 -6.92
C MET A 164 2.10 6.17 -6.19
N VAL A 165 2.98 5.17 -6.20
CA VAL A 165 2.87 3.93 -5.42
C VAL A 165 4.15 3.77 -4.62
N ILE A 166 4.01 3.54 -3.31
CA ILE A 166 5.05 3.01 -2.44
C ILE A 166 4.54 1.70 -1.83
N GLU A 167 5.35 0.63 -1.84
CA GLU A 167 4.91 -0.69 -1.39
C GLU A 167 6.06 -1.53 -0.83
N THR A 168 5.76 -2.37 0.16
CA THR A 168 6.66 -3.38 0.72
C THR A 168 7.05 -4.40 -0.36
N ARG A 169 8.31 -4.81 -0.38
CA ARG A 169 8.79 -5.87 -1.28
C ARG A 169 8.56 -7.27 -0.70
N ALA A 170 8.55 -8.25 -1.59
CA ALA A 170 8.35 -9.66 -1.22
C ALA A 170 9.49 -10.25 -0.35
N ASP A 171 10.65 -9.61 -0.31
CA ASP A 171 11.81 -10.01 0.49
C ASP A 171 11.95 -9.20 1.80
N ALA A 172 10.93 -8.43 2.18
CA ALA A 172 10.90 -7.75 3.47
C ALA A 172 10.65 -8.74 4.63
N HIS A 173 11.08 -8.36 5.84
CA HIS A 173 10.79 -9.05 7.09
C HIS A 173 11.20 -10.56 7.10
N GLN A 174 12.36 -10.90 6.54
CA GLN A 174 12.80 -12.30 6.34
C GLN A 174 12.82 -13.10 7.64
N ALA A 175 13.35 -12.55 8.74
CA ALA A 175 13.41 -13.22 10.03
C ALA A 175 12.01 -13.65 10.54
N LEU A 176 11.02 -12.75 10.44
CA LEU A 176 9.64 -13.06 10.80
C LEU A 176 9.06 -14.15 9.87
N THR A 177 9.28 -14.03 8.57
CA THR A 177 8.79 -15.01 7.59
C THR A 177 9.37 -16.39 7.86
N GLU A 178 10.67 -16.50 8.14
CA GLU A 178 11.33 -17.77 8.50
C GLU A 178 10.75 -18.36 9.78
N GLY A 179 10.54 -17.53 10.82
CA GLY A 179 9.92 -17.97 12.07
C GLY A 179 8.49 -18.50 11.88
N LEU A 180 7.66 -17.80 11.14
CA LEU A 180 6.29 -18.22 10.81
C LEU A 180 6.26 -19.49 9.96
N GLU A 181 7.11 -19.59 8.93
CA GLU A 181 7.23 -20.79 8.10
C GLU A 181 7.61 -22.03 8.93
N LYS A 182 8.55 -21.90 9.87
CA LYS A 182 8.95 -22.97 10.76
C LYS A 182 7.76 -23.43 11.60
N VAL A 183 7.08 -22.51 12.27
CA VAL A 183 5.93 -22.81 13.15
C VAL A 183 4.79 -23.51 12.40
N PHE A 184 4.43 -23.00 11.23
CA PHE A 184 3.36 -23.60 10.42
C PHE A 184 3.80 -24.90 9.70
N ALA A 185 5.09 -25.08 9.42
CA ALA A 185 5.59 -26.36 8.90
C ALA A 185 5.53 -27.45 9.95
N ASP A 186 5.82 -27.13 11.22
CA ASP A 186 5.76 -28.08 12.32
C ASP A 186 4.32 -28.45 12.68
N ASP A 187 3.41 -27.46 12.70
CA ASP A 187 1.98 -27.68 12.94
C ASP A 187 1.10 -26.88 11.94
N PRO A 188 0.82 -27.44 10.75
CA PRO A 188 -0.02 -26.77 9.75
C PRO A 188 -1.47 -26.54 10.18
N SER A 189 -1.94 -27.21 11.25
CA SER A 189 -3.32 -27.03 11.75
C SER A 189 -3.57 -25.64 12.35
N LEU A 190 -2.49 -24.96 12.77
CA LEU A 190 -2.53 -23.60 13.30
C LEU A 190 -2.98 -22.56 12.26
N LEU A 191 -2.71 -22.83 10.98
CA LEU A 191 -3.10 -21.95 9.88
C LEU A 191 -4.54 -22.25 9.46
N THR A 192 -5.44 -21.29 9.62
CA THR A 192 -6.89 -21.43 9.31
C THR A 192 -7.31 -20.65 8.05
N SER A 193 -6.57 -19.61 7.68
CA SER A 193 -6.81 -18.81 6.47
C SER A 193 -5.49 -18.35 5.85
N LEU A 194 -5.53 -17.97 4.57
CA LEU A 194 -4.36 -17.46 3.87
C LEU A 194 -4.41 -15.93 3.79
N ILE A 195 -3.32 -15.28 4.14
CA ILE A 195 -3.13 -13.86 3.84
C ILE A 195 -2.84 -13.74 2.34
N ARG A 196 -3.70 -13.04 1.61
CA ARG A 196 -3.52 -12.77 0.19
C ARG A 196 -2.87 -11.42 0.00
N VAL A 197 -1.60 -11.44 -0.37
CA VAL A 197 -0.85 -10.25 -0.74
C VAL A 197 -0.09 -10.46 -2.05
N SER A 198 -0.03 -9.42 -2.86
CA SER A 198 0.69 -9.39 -4.14
C SER A 198 1.91 -8.48 -4.02
N LEU A 199 2.86 -8.87 -3.16
CA LEU A 199 4.08 -8.10 -2.93
C LEU A 199 4.99 -8.11 -4.17
N PRO A 200 5.49 -6.95 -4.62
CA PRO A 200 6.41 -6.86 -5.75
C PRO A 200 7.80 -7.37 -5.36
N LYS A 201 8.50 -7.98 -6.32
CA LYS A 201 9.92 -8.38 -6.14
C LYS A 201 10.87 -7.19 -6.16
N ASN A 202 10.56 -6.15 -6.94
CA ASN A 202 11.34 -4.93 -7.12
C ASN A 202 10.50 -3.85 -7.82
N ALA A 203 11.03 -2.65 -7.96
CA ALA A 203 10.36 -1.53 -8.62
C ALA A 203 10.02 -1.83 -10.09
N ALA A 204 10.87 -2.60 -10.80
CA ALA A 204 10.61 -2.98 -12.19
C ALA A 204 9.35 -3.85 -12.34
N ALA A 205 9.01 -4.68 -11.34
CA ALA A 205 7.78 -5.45 -11.34
C ALA A 205 6.53 -4.52 -11.28
N VAL A 206 6.56 -3.50 -10.45
CA VAL A 206 5.47 -2.50 -10.37
C VAL A 206 5.42 -1.64 -11.64
N ALA A 207 6.57 -1.24 -12.19
CA ALA A 207 6.64 -0.57 -13.49
C ALA A 207 6.00 -1.40 -14.61
N GLY A 208 6.20 -2.73 -14.59
CA GLY A 208 5.52 -3.65 -15.49
C GLY A 208 3.99 -3.68 -15.29
N TRP A 209 3.49 -3.52 -14.07
CA TRP A 209 2.05 -3.38 -13.82
C TRP A 209 1.50 -2.08 -14.38
N PHE A 210 2.24 -0.97 -14.25
CA PHE A 210 1.89 0.34 -14.85
C PHE A 210 1.77 0.24 -16.36
N GLY A 211 2.77 -0.36 -17.03
CA GLY A 211 2.73 -0.56 -18.48
C GLY A 211 1.52 -1.37 -18.94
N LYS A 212 1.16 -2.46 -18.23
CA LYS A 212 -0.05 -3.25 -18.52
C LYS A 212 -1.35 -2.46 -18.34
N ALA A 213 -1.35 -1.45 -17.48
CA ALA A 213 -2.48 -0.55 -17.25
C ALA A 213 -2.49 0.68 -18.20
N GLY A 214 -1.55 0.77 -19.13
CA GLY A 214 -1.44 1.90 -20.07
C GLY A 214 -0.91 3.19 -19.43
N LEU A 215 -0.23 3.09 -18.29
CA LEU A 215 0.43 4.20 -17.60
C LEU A 215 1.90 4.26 -17.99
N THR A 216 2.43 5.47 -18.16
CA THR A 216 3.86 5.72 -18.40
C THR A 216 4.58 5.89 -17.07
N VAL A 217 5.64 5.14 -16.85
CA VAL A 217 6.51 5.28 -15.67
C VAL A 217 7.34 6.56 -15.81
N THR A 218 7.36 7.40 -14.78
CA THR A 218 8.16 8.63 -14.70
C THR A 218 9.31 8.53 -13.72
N GLY A 219 9.23 7.61 -12.76
CA GLY A 219 10.29 7.31 -11.80
C GLY A 219 10.09 5.94 -11.19
N GLN A 220 11.20 5.26 -10.85
CA GLN A 220 11.16 3.99 -10.13
C GLN A 220 12.44 3.79 -9.34
N ARG A 221 12.32 3.27 -8.12
CA ARG A 221 13.47 2.88 -7.28
C ARG A 221 13.09 1.83 -6.26
N ASP A 222 14.07 1.04 -5.89
CA ASP A 222 14.03 0.19 -4.70
C ASP A 222 14.60 0.96 -3.50
N GLY A 223 14.16 0.60 -2.31
CA GLY A 223 14.65 1.16 -1.06
C GLY A 223 14.66 0.12 0.05
N ALA A 224 15.31 0.44 1.15
CA ALA A 224 15.33 -0.38 2.35
C ALA A 224 15.44 0.50 3.60
N GLN A 225 14.83 0.04 4.67
CA GLN A 225 14.98 0.56 6.02
C GLN A 225 15.37 -0.58 6.94
N VAL A 226 16.43 -0.40 7.69
CA VAL A 226 16.81 -1.31 8.77
C VAL A 226 16.20 -0.79 10.06
N ILE A 227 15.50 -1.67 10.77
CA ILE A 227 14.91 -1.39 12.07
C ILE A 227 15.64 -2.29 13.07
N PRO A 228 16.45 -1.72 13.97
CA PRO A 228 17.22 -2.52 14.92
C PRO A 228 16.30 -3.33 15.84
N ALA A 229 16.56 -4.63 15.95
CA ALA A 229 15.85 -5.53 16.86
C ALA A 229 16.84 -6.50 17.49
N HIS A 230 17.06 -6.35 18.80
CA HIS A 230 18.07 -7.12 19.54
C HIS A 230 17.48 -8.33 20.29
N THR A 231 16.15 -8.44 20.30
CA THR A 231 15.44 -9.54 20.97
C THR A 231 14.26 -10.02 20.12
N PRO A 232 13.86 -11.30 20.25
CA PRO A 232 12.63 -11.81 19.63
C PRO A 232 11.39 -10.98 19.99
N ALA A 233 11.26 -10.57 21.25
CA ALA A 233 10.13 -9.77 21.72
C ALA A 233 10.07 -8.41 21.00
N ALA A 234 11.21 -7.75 20.74
CA ALA A 234 11.24 -6.48 19.99
C ALA A 234 10.76 -6.65 18.55
N VAL A 235 11.10 -7.76 17.89
CA VAL A 235 10.57 -8.08 16.55
C VAL A 235 9.06 -8.23 16.59
N LEU A 236 8.54 -9.03 17.54
CA LEU A 236 7.10 -9.29 17.67
C LEU A 236 6.33 -8.01 18.01
N GLU A 237 6.85 -7.19 18.92
CA GLU A 237 6.24 -5.91 19.28
C GLU A 237 6.11 -5.00 18.06
N TRP A 238 7.21 -4.79 17.33
CA TRP A 238 7.19 -3.93 16.13
C TRP A 238 6.20 -4.44 15.09
N VAL A 239 6.23 -5.74 14.81
CA VAL A 239 5.37 -6.38 13.80
C VAL A 239 3.88 -6.24 14.14
N GLN A 240 3.51 -6.43 15.42
CA GLN A 240 2.11 -6.33 15.85
C GLN A 240 1.59 -4.90 15.86
N ARG A 241 2.44 -3.92 16.22
CA ARG A 241 2.04 -2.52 16.42
C ARG A 241 2.21 -1.66 15.17
N SER A 242 3.03 -2.09 14.20
CA SER A 242 3.23 -1.40 12.92
C SER A 242 2.26 -1.84 11.81
N GLY A 243 1.42 -2.86 12.05
CA GLY A 243 0.57 -3.45 11.02
C GLY A 243 1.30 -4.43 10.08
N ALA A 244 2.60 -4.72 10.28
CA ALA A 244 3.35 -5.67 9.44
C ALA A 244 2.83 -7.11 9.57
N ALA A 245 2.11 -7.44 10.65
CA ALA A 245 1.41 -8.72 10.83
C ALA A 245 -0.08 -8.67 10.47
N ALA A 246 -0.52 -7.68 9.70
CA ALA A 246 -1.93 -7.55 9.35
C ALA A 246 -2.46 -8.80 8.62
N GLY A 247 -3.56 -9.34 9.12
CA GLY A 247 -4.12 -10.63 8.73
C GLY A 247 -3.79 -11.78 9.69
N PHE A 248 -2.87 -11.61 10.64
CA PHE A 248 -2.47 -12.66 11.59
C PHE A 248 -3.66 -13.14 12.44
N LYS A 249 -4.45 -12.23 13.00
CA LYS A 249 -5.59 -12.57 13.86
C LYS A 249 -6.61 -13.48 13.18
N THR A 250 -6.81 -13.30 11.88
CA THR A 250 -7.77 -14.08 11.10
C THR A 250 -7.12 -15.26 10.36
N ALA A 251 -5.79 -15.27 10.21
CA ALA A 251 -5.06 -16.37 9.59
C ALA A 251 -4.80 -17.54 10.54
N VAL A 252 -4.80 -17.29 11.85
CA VAL A 252 -4.51 -18.27 12.90
C VAL A 252 -5.77 -18.62 13.66
N ASP A 253 -5.84 -19.86 14.15
CA ASP A 253 -6.91 -20.32 15.05
C ASP A 253 -7.04 -19.39 16.26
N ASN A 254 -8.24 -18.86 16.51
CA ASN A 254 -8.51 -17.84 17.53
C ASN A 254 -8.10 -18.28 18.95
N GLY A 255 -8.22 -19.57 19.28
CA GLY A 255 -7.84 -20.10 20.60
C GLY A 255 -6.33 -20.38 20.73
N ARG A 256 -5.57 -20.25 19.64
CA ARG A 256 -4.15 -20.67 19.57
C ARG A 256 -3.20 -19.57 19.12
N GLN A 257 -3.66 -18.33 19.07
CA GLN A 257 -2.84 -17.19 18.63
C GLN A 257 -1.62 -17.00 19.53
N GLN A 258 -1.80 -17.06 20.87
CA GLN A 258 -0.68 -16.94 21.81
C GLN A 258 0.33 -18.07 21.63
N LEU A 259 -0.14 -19.31 21.43
CA LEU A 259 0.74 -20.45 21.16
C LEU A 259 1.60 -20.23 19.90
N VAL A 260 1.02 -19.62 18.84
CA VAL A 260 1.79 -19.30 17.63
C VAL A 260 2.83 -18.22 17.93
N LEU A 261 2.47 -17.15 18.64
CA LEU A 261 3.40 -16.09 19.04
C LEU A 261 4.57 -16.64 19.87
N ASP A 262 4.29 -17.47 20.88
CA ASP A 262 5.32 -18.10 21.72
C ASP A 262 6.28 -18.96 20.89
N ARG A 263 5.75 -19.72 19.93
CA ARG A 263 6.57 -20.56 19.04
C ARG A 263 7.39 -19.71 18.03
N VAL A 264 6.83 -18.60 17.54
CA VAL A 264 7.57 -17.67 16.66
C VAL A 264 8.68 -17.00 17.47
N GLU A 265 8.42 -16.61 18.72
CA GLU A 265 9.43 -16.05 19.61
C GLU A 265 10.59 -17.03 19.83
N ALA A 266 10.29 -18.29 20.10
CA ALA A 266 11.29 -19.35 20.24
C ALA A 266 12.10 -19.55 18.93
N ALA A 267 11.43 -19.55 17.77
CA ALA A 267 12.09 -19.67 16.46
C ALA A 267 13.01 -18.46 16.16
N LEU A 268 12.59 -17.26 16.54
CA LEU A 268 13.41 -16.05 16.44
C LEU A 268 14.62 -16.10 17.40
N ALA A 269 14.48 -16.68 18.59
CA ALA A 269 15.60 -16.88 19.52
C ALA A 269 16.65 -17.84 18.94
N GLU A 270 16.24 -18.93 18.27
CA GLU A 270 17.14 -19.83 17.55
C GLU A 270 17.83 -19.10 16.38
N LEU A 271 17.09 -18.26 15.65
CA LEU A 271 17.63 -17.45 14.56
C LEU A 271 18.68 -16.45 15.08
N LEU A 272 18.38 -15.76 16.18
CA LEU A 272 19.33 -14.83 16.83
C LEU A 272 20.63 -15.52 17.23
N ALA A 273 20.53 -16.72 17.81
CA ALA A 273 21.70 -17.51 18.20
C ALA A 273 22.55 -17.94 16.99
N ARG A 274 21.93 -18.14 15.83
CA ARG A 274 22.60 -18.53 14.59
C ARG A 274 23.21 -17.36 13.83
N GLU A 275 22.44 -16.26 13.67
CA GLU A 275 22.78 -15.13 12.81
C GLU A 275 23.41 -13.94 13.55
N GLY A 276 23.25 -13.87 14.87
CA GLY A 276 23.77 -12.78 15.72
C GLY A 276 22.95 -11.47 15.68
N SER A 277 21.94 -11.37 14.82
CA SER A 277 21.03 -10.22 14.73
C SER A 277 19.62 -10.63 14.30
N LEU A 278 18.63 -9.84 14.71
CA LEU A 278 17.22 -9.93 14.28
C LEU A 278 16.76 -8.63 13.61
N ASP A 279 17.70 -7.79 13.16
CA ASP A 279 17.36 -6.52 12.53
C ASP A 279 16.33 -6.72 11.42
N ILE A 280 15.25 -5.94 11.50
CA ILE A 280 14.14 -6.06 10.56
C ILE A 280 14.52 -5.31 9.29
N GLN A 281 14.72 -6.04 8.21
CA GLN A 281 14.94 -5.48 6.88
C GLN A 281 13.56 -5.17 6.26
N HIS A 282 13.15 -3.90 6.25
CA HIS A 282 11.94 -3.47 5.54
C HIS A 282 12.33 -2.93 4.17
N THR A 283 12.37 -3.81 3.19
CA THR A 283 12.61 -3.46 1.79
C THR A 283 11.32 -2.97 1.13
N PHE A 284 11.42 -1.97 0.23
CA PHE A 284 10.28 -1.36 -0.42
C PHE A 284 10.58 -0.89 -1.84
N VAL A 285 9.55 -0.54 -2.57
CA VAL A 285 9.62 0.07 -3.90
C VAL A 285 8.88 1.40 -3.92
N VAL A 286 9.35 2.34 -4.73
CA VAL A 286 8.62 3.54 -5.13
C VAL A 286 8.52 3.56 -6.64
N VAL A 287 7.31 3.75 -7.16
CA VAL A 287 7.08 3.92 -8.60
C VAL A 287 6.11 5.07 -8.81
N THR A 288 6.52 6.00 -9.64
CA THR A 288 5.69 7.11 -10.08
C THR A 288 5.38 7.01 -11.57
N GLY A 289 4.27 7.57 -11.98
CA GLY A 289 3.85 7.51 -13.37
C GLY A 289 2.79 8.54 -13.73
N ALA A 290 2.43 8.54 -15.01
CA ALA A 290 1.40 9.42 -15.53
C ALA A 290 0.52 8.72 -16.57
N LYS A 291 -0.73 9.18 -16.69
CA LYS A 291 -1.58 8.82 -17.80
C LYS A 291 -1.12 9.58 -19.05
N PRO A 292 -0.82 8.90 -20.17
CA PRO A 292 -0.42 9.56 -21.39
C PRO A 292 -1.41 10.65 -21.85
N VAL A 293 -0.87 11.74 -22.36
CA VAL A 293 -1.66 12.75 -23.08
C VAL A 293 -1.80 12.28 -24.53
N ALA A 294 -3.03 12.11 -24.99
CA ALA A 294 -3.25 11.77 -26.39
C ALA A 294 -2.55 12.81 -27.30
N PRO A 295 -1.83 12.39 -28.36
CA PRO A 295 -1.26 13.33 -29.31
C PRO A 295 -2.37 14.26 -29.84
N ARG A 296 -2.15 15.57 -29.82
CA ARG A 296 -3.06 16.50 -30.50
C ARG A 296 -3.13 16.06 -31.95
N ALA A 297 -4.33 15.76 -32.44
CA ALA A 297 -4.54 15.56 -33.87
C ALA A 297 -4.00 16.81 -34.58
N ARG A 298 -2.98 16.63 -35.42
CA ARG A 298 -2.51 17.70 -36.28
C ARG A 298 -3.71 18.06 -37.18
N HIS A 299 -4.28 19.23 -36.99
CA HIS A 299 -5.20 19.80 -37.97
C HIS A 299 -4.40 19.89 -39.23
N GLY A 300 -4.72 19.02 -40.20
CA GLY A 300 -4.15 19.09 -41.52
C GLY A 300 -4.44 20.49 -42.10
N ALA A 301 -3.39 21.23 -42.41
CA ALA A 301 -3.50 22.41 -43.19
C ALA A 301 -4.16 22.00 -44.54
N ARG A 302 -5.41 22.38 -44.73
CA ARG A 302 -6.01 22.35 -46.06
C ARG A 302 -5.23 23.40 -46.89
N THR A 303 -4.31 22.91 -47.70
CA THR A 303 -3.77 23.68 -48.78
C THR A 303 -4.92 23.90 -49.76
N GLY A 304 -5.48 25.10 -49.75
CA GLY A 304 -6.39 25.55 -50.79
C GLY A 304 -5.62 25.64 -52.10
N GLU A 305 -5.92 24.75 -53.00
CA GLU A 305 -5.55 24.85 -54.39
C GLU A 305 -6.54 25.84 -55.04
N GLU A 306 -6.12 27.09 -55.19
CA GLU A 306 -6.80 28.04 -56.07
C GLU A 306 -6.56 27.59 -57.52
N ALA A 307 -7.60 27.01 -58.11
CA ALA A 307 -7.65 26.81 -59.56
C ALA A 307 -7.86 28.19 -60.22
N GLY A 308 -6.78 28.77 -60.77
CA GLY A 308 -6.85 29.91 -61.68
C GLY A 308 -7.42 29.46 -63.03
N VAL A 309 -8.53 30.07 -63.43
CA VAL A 309 -9.07 29.99 -64.76
C VAL A 309 -8.51 31.20 -65.53
N ALA A 310 -7.90 30.92 -66.63
CA ALA A 310 -7.76 31.87 -67.80
C ALA A 310 -8.22 31.18 -69.06
#